data_7f0e6ef1ca2ffa1b469c76655ba6c55c
#
_entry.id   7f0e6ef1ca2ffa1b469c76655ba6c55c
#
_cell.length_a   1.000
_cell.length_b   1.000
_cell.length_c   1.000
_cell.angle_alpha   90.00
_cell.angle_beta   90.00
_cell.angle_gamma   90.00
#
_symmetry.space_group_name_H-M   'P 1'
#
loop_
_entity.id
_entity.type
_entity.pdbx_description
1 polymer ?
#
loop_
_entity_poly.entity_id
_entity_poly.type
_entity_poly.pdbx_seq_one_letter_code
_entity_poly.pdbx_strand_id
1 'polypeptide(L)'
;MRLRPLLVLGTAALIVLSGCAPEPDPEPTPTASATVTPTPTPTPEPAVEPEAAFDVTCDDVAAELSGLVGEPATPVDPALSLVSGPGWLPGPAQYMFQRAAGIACSTGDSSRNWEVSIVPGADSIVAGATERGGYWGEVGWCDAGTCIFEFPDGGVFLSASIRDTALGAGDTDRVAEALRRLSTTAAASIREVTYVDSDIVGMPCEYFITKEAVRDIAGEDVSLSTRFDGWGIPAEIYEVVNGSRICYFMSAEGNMETARSYLMVTSLPAGAWAFEKQVGTAVDIEGADAALASEGQHGQRYLDLRIGLDWIRLMTYDNGSGAADPTAYAPTVVRNLTKGVTAPE
;
A
#
# COMPACT_ATOMS: atom_id res chain seq x y z
N MET A 1 -43.48 -38.70 8.50
CA MET A 1 -44.57 -38.75 9.49
C MET A 1 -45.01 -37.31 9.83
N ARG A 2 -46.31 -37.05 9.49
CA ARG A 2 -47.22 -36.00 9.98
C ARG A 2 -46.99 -34.55 9.61
N LEU A 3 -47.76 -34.16 8.59
CA LEU A 3 -48.36 -32.84 8.32
C LEU A 3 -49.13 -32.28 9.52
N ARG A 4 -49.26 -30.94 9.61
CA ARG A 4 -50.58 -30.29 9.68
C ARG A 4 -50.49 -28.78 9.49
N PRO A 5 -51.39 -28.18 8.69
CA PRO A 5 -51.48 -26.75 8.43
C PRO A 5 -52.49 -26.08 9.39
N LEU A 6 -52.40 -24.77 9.55
CA LEU A 6 -53.50 -23.96 10.11
C LEU A 6 -53.73 -22.72 9.24
N LEU A 7 -54.88 -22.77 8.57
CA LEU A 7 -55.64 -21.65 8.01
C LEU A 7 -56.22 -20.79 9.15
N VAL A 8 -56.19 -19.47 9.01
CA VAL A 8 -57.18 -18.59 9.65
C VAL A 8 -57.68 -17.57 8.62
N LEU A 9 -59.00 -17.63 8.44
CA LEU A 9 -59.86 -16.78 7.63
C LEU A 9 -60.04 -15.39 8.28
N GLY A 10 -60.21 -14.37 7.44
CA GLY A 10 -61.40 -13.52 7.34
C GLY A 10 -61.44 -12.29 8.21
N THR A 11 -61.55 -11.12 7.59
CA THR A 11 -62.80 -10.33 7.72
C THR A 11 -62.79 -9.19 6.72
N ALA A 12 -63.83 -9.14 5.88
CA ALA A 12 -64.21 -8.03 5.03
C ALA A 12 -64.96 -6.97 5.87
N ALA A 13 -64.60 -5.71 5.72
CA ALA A 13 -65.43 -4.61 6.21
C ALA A 13 -65.75 -3.67 5.02
N LEU A 14 -67.03 -3.72 4.62
CA LEU A 14 -67.68 -2.77 3.75
C LEU A 14 -67.82 -1.42 4.51
N ILE A 15 -67.39 -0.33 3.94
CA ILE A 15 -67.75 1.03 4.36
C ILE A 15 -68.35 1.77 3.18
N VAL A 16 -69.51 2.32 3.50
CA VAL A 16 -70.54 2.99 2.70
C VAL A 16 -70.05 4.31 2.11
N LEU A 17 -70.40 4.51 0.83
CA LEU A 17 -70.27 5.77 0.10
C LEU A 17 -71.24 6.83 0.69
N SER A 18 -70.67 7.94 1.14
CA SER A 18 -71.40 9.19 1.32
C SER A 18 -70.80 10.23 0.36
N GLY A 19 -71.59 10.61 -0.62
CA GLY A 19 -71.22 11.64 -1.57
C GLY A 19 -71.20 13.02 -0.94
N CYS A 20 -70.19 13.82 -1.20
CA CYS A 20 -70.18 15.27 -1.11
C CYS A 20 -69.73 15.86 -2.44
N ALA A 21 -70.43 16.91 -2.87
CA ALA A 21 -70.22 17.64 -4.11
C ALA A 21 -68.78 18.27 -4.15
N PRO A 22 -68.17 18.42 -5.33
CA PRO A 22 -66.88 19.07 -5.43
C PRO A 22 -67.03 20.60 -5.27
N GLU A 23 -66.26 21.12 -4.32
CA GLU A 23 -65.95 22.56 -4.20
C GLU A 23 -64.90 22.91 -5.26
N PRO A 24 -64.94 24.06 -5.93
CA PRO A 24 -64.00 24.41 -6.97
C PRO A 24 -62.59 24.61 -6.37
N ASP A 25 -61.63 23.91 -6.96
CA ASP A 25 -60.21 23.97 -6.61
C ASP A 25 -59.69 25.42 -6.66
N PRO A 26 -59.00 25.90 -5.61
CA PRO A 26 -58.26 27.17 -5.68
C PRO A 26 -57.07 27.00 -6.63
N GLU A 27 -56.93 27.96 -7.53
CA GLU A 27 -55.83 28.05 -8.49
C GLU A 27 -54.44 27.90 -7.78
N PRO A 28 -53.54 27.03 -8.23
CA PRO A 28 -52.28 26.82 -7.54
C PRO A 28 -51.42 28.09 -7.63
N THR A 29 -51.16 28.70 -6.49
CA THR A 29 -50.19 29.78 -6.34
C THR A 29 -48.80 29.20 -6.74
N PRO A 30 -48.04 29.86 -7.64
CA PRO A 30 -46.71 29.37 -8.00
C PRO A 30 -45.80 29.38 -6.78
N THR A 31 -45.51 28.20 -6.26
CA THR A 31 -44.50 28.01 -5.22
C THR A 31 -43.15 28.40 -5.80
N ALA A 32 -42.55 29.46 -5.28
CA ALA A 32 -41.19 29.85 -5.66
C ALA A 32 -40.26 28.66 -5.45
N SER A 33 -39.69 28.13 -6.54
CA SER A 33 -38.64 27.09 -6.48
C SER A 33 -37.49 27.64 -5.62
N ALA A 34 -37.30 27.05 -4.47
CA ALA A 34 -36.12 27.34 -3.65
C ALA A 34 -34.89 27.02 -4.48
N THR A 35 -34.11 28.03 -4.84
CA THR A 35 -32.80 27.86 -5.46
C THR A 35 -31.93 27.15 -4.44
N VAL A 36 -31.67 25.86 -4.67
CA VAL A 36 -30.74 25.09 -3.86
C VAL A 36 -29.35 25.68 -4.09
N THR A 37 -28.86 26.43 -3.11
CA THR A 37 -27.46 26.87 -3.13
C THR A 37 -26.59 25.62 -3.10
N PRO A 38 -25.71 25.40 -4.10
CA PRO A 38 -24.83 24.22 -4.07
C PRO A 38 -24.01 24.26 -2.79
N THR A 39 -24.08 23.20 -2.01
CA THR A 39 -23.19 22.99 -0.87
C THR A 39 -21.75 22.99 -1.42
N PRO A 40 -20.85 23.82 -0.89
CA PRO A 40 -19.47 23.81 -1.36
C PRO A 40 -18.92 22.39 -1.22
N THR A 41 -18.39 21.84 -2.30
CA THR A 41 -17.65 20.58 -2.27
C THR A 41 -16.47 20.80 -1.32
N PRO A 42 -16.30 19.96 -0.29
CA PRO A 42 -15.15 20.09 0.61
C PRO A 42 -13.87 20.05 -0.22
N THR A 43 -12.99 21.02 -0.01
CA THR A 43 -11.65 21.00 -0.61
C THR A 43 -10.94 19.77 -0.04
N PRO A 44 -10.38 18.90 -0.88
CA PRO A 44 -9.61 17.75 -0.39
C PRO A 44 -8.54 18.22 0.60
N GLU A 45 -8.42 17.55 1.72
CA GLU A 45 -7.35 17.79 2.67
C GLU A 45 -6.02 17.45 1.97
N PRO A 46 -4.99 18.32 2.06
CA PRO A 46 -3.72 18.03 1.41
C PRO A 46 -3.12 16.76 1.97
N ALA A 47 -2.66 15.89 1.09
CA ALA A 47 -1.93 14.69 1.48
C ALA A 47 -0.56 15.10 2.07
N VAL A 48 -0.37 14.84 3.35
CA VAL A 48 0.86 15.18 4.07
C VAL A 48 1.64 13.90 4.35
N GLU A 49 2.95 13.94 4.06
CA GLU A 49 3.85 12.86 4.44
C GLU A 49 3.87 12.70 5.97
N PRO A 50 3.74 11.47 6.50
CA PRO A 50 3.85 11.25 7.93
C PRO A 50 5.24 11.69 8.45
N GLU A 51 5.26 12.41 9.56
CA GLU A 51 6.52 12.72 10.24
C GLU A 51 7.10 11.47 10.89
N ALA A 52 8.41 11.31 10.84
CA ALA A 52 9.08 10.25 11.59
C ALA A 52 8.81 10.41 13.10
N ALA A 53 8.58 9.29 13.78
CA ALA A 53 8.31 9.28 15.21
C ALA A 53 9.56 9.52 16.10
N PHE A 54 10.65 9.95 15.51
CA PHE A 54 11.94 10.22 16.18
C PHE A 54 12.73 11.27 15.40
N ASP A 55 13.86 11.73 15.96
CA ASP A 55 14.60 12.86 15.39
C ASP A 55 15.71 12.48 14.40
N VAL A 56 16.00 11.18 14.20
CA VAL A 56 16.98 10.72 13.19
C VAL A 56 16.44 10.94 11.78
N THR A 57 17.28 11.52 10.94
CA THR A 57 17.01 11.86 9.54
C THR A 57 17.91 11.06 8.57
N CYS A 58 17.63 11.12 7.27
CA CYS A 58 18.52 10.55 6.25
C CYS A 58 19.88 11.23 6.19
N ASP A 59 19.97 12.51 6.55
CA ASP A 59 21.25 13.21 6.66
C ASP A 59 22.09 12.67 7.80
N ASP A 60 21.49 12.33 8.95
CA ASP A 60 22.18 11.69 10.07
C ASP A 60 22.69 10.29 9.69
N VAL A 61 21.88 9.52 8.96
CA VAL A 61 22.29 8.21 8.42
C VAL A 61 23.48 8.36 7.47
N ALA A 62 23.43 9.31 6.54
CA ALA A 62 24.53 9.58 5.61
C ALA A 62 25.80 10.01 6.33
N ALA A 63 25.68 10.90 7.32
CA ALA A 63 26.83 11.36 8.13
C ALA A 63 27.48 10.20 8.90
N GLU A 64 26.69 9.32 9.50
CA GLU A 64 27.18 8.16 10.23
C GLU A 64 27.89 7.14 9.34
N LEU A 65 27.31 6.87 8.15
CA LEU A 65 27.86 5.91 7.19
C LEU A 65 29.03 6.46 6.38
N SER A 66 29.18 7.79 6.22
CA SER A 66 30.29 8.39 5.47
C SER A 66 31.66 8.00 6.02
N GLY A 67 31.77 7.83 7.34
CA GLY A 67 32.96 7.31 8.00
C GLY A 67 33.31 5.84 7.71
N LEU A 68 32.39 5.07 7.14
CA LEU A 68 32.53 3.65 6.82
C LEU A 68 32.77 3.41 5.34
N VAL A 69 31.93 4.01 4.48
CA VAL A 69 31.89 3.76 3.03
C VAL A 69 32.16 5.03 2.20
N GLY A 70 32.53 6.13 2.85
CA GLY A 70 32.73 7.43 2.19
C GLY A 70 31.43 8.15 1.87
N GLU A 71 31.58 9.36 1.31
CA GLU A 71 30.42 10.17 0.95
C GLU A 71 29.52 9.48 -0.09
N PRO A 72 28.20 9.70 -0.03
CA PRO A 72 27.26 9.19 -1.01
C PRO A 72 27.64 9.63 -2.43
N ALA A 73 27.69 8.69 -3.37
CA ALA A 73 27.97 8.99 -4.78
C ALA A 73 26.78 9.65 -5.50
N THR A 74 25.58 9.46 -4.99
CA THR A 74 24.31 10.03 -5.47
C THR A 74 23.58 10.68 -4.29
N PRO A 75 22.64 11.61 -4.53
CA PRO A 75 21.77 12.12 -3.48
C PRO A 75 21.12 10.99 -2.71
N VAL A 76 20.93 11.17 -1.41
CA VAL A 76 20.20 10.20 -0.58
C VAL A 76 18.71 10.31 -0.92
N ASP A 77 18.11 9.18 -1.26
CA ASP A 77 16.67 9.05 -1.52
C ASP A 77 15.97 8.63 -0.22
N PRO A 78 14.93 9.37 0.20
CA PRO A 78 14.14 8.99 1.38
C PRO A 78 13.11 7.88 1.09
N ALA A 79 13.47 6.88 0.28
CA ALA A 79 12.63 5.72 -0.04
C ALA A 79 13.49 4.45 -0.11
N LEU A 80 12.86 3.30 -0.03
CA LEU A 80 13.57 2.03 -0.25
C LEU A 80 14.13 1.96 -1.67
N SER A 81 15.37 1.53 -1.78
CA SER A 81 16.05 1.41 -3.07
C SER A 81 15.46 0.30 -3.93
N LEU A 82 15.37 0.55 -5.23
CA LEU A 82 15.11 -0.49 -6.23
C LEU A 82 16.30 -1.44 -6.43
N VAL A 83 17.45 -1.14 -5.83
CA VAL A 83 18.67 -1.95 -5.97
C VAL A 83 18.82 -2.95 -4.83
N SER A 84 18.50 -2.56 -3.61
CA SER A 84 18.78 -3.33 -2.40
C SER A 84 17.55 -3.78 -1.62
N GLY A 85 16.45 -3.04 -1.72
CA GLY A 85 15.23 -3.35 -0.99
C GLY A 85 14.28 -4.27 -1.77
N PRO A 86 12.97 -4.22 -1.51
CA PRO A 86 11.96 -4.91 -2.30
C PRO A 86 11.75 -4.25 -3.67
N GLY A 87 12.85 -4.01 -4.38
CA GLY A 87 12.90 -3.30 -5.65
C GLY A 87 12.16 -3.98 -6.79
N TRP A 88 11.85 -5.25 -6.64
CA TRP A 88 10.95 -5.98 -7.51
C TRP A 88 9.47 -5.58 -7.31
N LEU A 89 9.13 -4.85 -6.22
CA LEU A 89 7.82 -4.25 -5.94
C LEU A 89 7.92 -2.71 -5.91
N PRO A 90 8.21 -2.06 -7.02
CA PRO A 90 8.32 -0.61 -7.07
C PRO A 90 6.98 0.06 -6.76
N GLY A 91 7.05 1.25 -6.17
CA GLY A 91 5.87 2.06 -5.87
C GLY A 91 5.46 2.02 -4.40
N PRO A 92 4.20 1.70 -4.05
CA PRO A 92 3.69 1.74 -2.68
C PRO A 92 4.60 1.12 -1.61
N ALA A 93 5.17 -0.05 -1.88
CA ALA A 93 6.04 -0.74 -0.93
C ALA A 93 7.34 0.01 -0.61
N GLN A 94 7.82 0.88 -1.49
CA GLN A 94 9.03 1.66 -1.24
C GLN A 94 8.88 2.69 -0.12
N TYR A 95 7.64 3.05 0.20
CA TYR A 95 7.30 4.06 1.20
C TYR A 95 6.69 3.47 2.48
N MET A 96 6.85 2.15 2.69
CA MET A 96 6.24 1.45 3.82
C MET A 96 6.76 1.94 5.18
N PHE A 97 8.03 2.33 5.26
CA PHE A 97 8.63 2.80 6.50
C PHE A 97 8.12 4.19 6.88
N GLN A 98 8.02 5.11 5.92
CA GLN A 98 7.47 6.44 6.16
C GLN A 98 5.99 6.35 6.55
N ARG A 99 5.21 5.47 5.91
CA ARG A 99 3.82 5.24 6.31
C ARG A 99 3.71 4.71 7.75
N ALA A 100 4.69 3.94 8.20
CA ALA A 100 4.81 3.47 9.57
C ALA A 100 5.48 4.49 10.52
N ALA A 101 5.56 5.76 10.14
CA ALA A 101 6.23 6.84 10.88
C ALA A 101 7.71 6.55 11.17
N GLY A 102 8.36 5.81 10.31
CA GLY A 102 9.79 5.57 10.27
C GLY A 102 10.48 6.35 9.16
N ILE A 103 11.72 5.98 8.88
CA ILE A 103 12.52 6.45 7.75
C ILE A 103 13.05 5.27 6.94
N ALA A 104 13.24 5.49 5.64
CA ALA A 104 14.07 4.65 4.79
C ALA A 104 14.98 5.58 3.99
N CYS A 105 16.27 5.30 4.00
CA CYS A 105 17.26 6.15 3.35
C CYS A 105 18.12 5.27 2.47
N SER A 106 18.24 5.58 1.20
CA SER A 106 19.04 4.81 0.26
C SER A 106 19.91 5.71 -0.64
N THR A 107 21.04 5.22 -1.07
CA THR A 107 21.91 5.89 -2.04
C THR A 107 22.80 4.90 -2.76
N GLY A 108 23.35 5.32 -3.89
CA GLY A 108 24.34 4.59 -4.65
C GLY A 108 23.76 3.84 -5.86
N ASP A 109 24.56 2.91 -6.37
CA ASP A 109 24.28 2.15 -7.57
C ASP A 109 24.48 0.63 -7.33
N SER A 110 24.43 -0.18 -8.35
CA SER A 110 24.60 -1.62 -8.25
C SER A 110 25.95 -2.08 -7.73
N SER A 111 26.99 -1.22 -7.74
CA SER A 111 28.35 -1.54 -7.32
C SER A 111 28.67 -1.07 -5.90
N ARG A 112 28.14 0.07 -5.51
CA ARG A 112 28.29 0.65 -4.17
C ARG A 112 26.99 1.35 -3.77
N ASN A 113 26.34 0.83 -2.77
CA ASN A 113 25.08 1.36 -2.26
C ASN A 113 24.91 1.05 -0.78
N TRP A 114 24.02 1.78 -0.15
CA TRP A 114 23.47 1.40 1.15
C TRP A 114 22.02 1.81 1.24
N GLU A 115 21.32 1.05 2.05
CA GLU A 115 19.95 1.30 2.46
C GLU A 115 19.85 1.07 3.96
N VAL A 116 19.30 2.04 4.68
CA VAL A 116 19.02 1.96 6.11
C VAL A 116 17.60 2.36 6.34
N SER A 117 16.86 1.56 7.07
CA SER A 117 15.51 1.87 7.53
C SER A 117 15.42 1.75 9.05
N ILE A 118 14.66 2.64 9.66
CA ILE A 118 14.36 2.67 11.08
C ILE A 118 12.86 2.87 11.24
N VAL A 119 12.21 2.06 12.06
CA VAL A 119 10.76 2.14 12.29
C VAL A 119 10.45 2.00 13.78
N PRO A 120 9.48 2.77 14.32
CA PRO A 120 9.04 2.62 15.70
C PRO A 120 8.19 1.36 15.87
N GLY A 121 8.02 0.89 17.13
CA GLY A 121 7.18 -0.25 17.45
C GLY A 121 7.86 -1.61 17.29
N ALA A 122 9.18 -1.68 17.50
CA ALA A 122 9.99 -2.89 17.34
C ALA A 122 9.39 -4.13 18.01
N ASP A 123 8.89 -4.01 19.24
CA ASP A 123 8.35 -5.15 19.99
C ASP A 123 7.16 -5.81 19.28
N SER A 124 6.22 -5.01 18.79
CA SER A 124 5.05 -5.52 18.07
C SER A 124 5.41 -6.08 16.68
N ILE A 125 6.31 -5.42 15.96
CA ILE A 125 6.81 -5.85 14.66
C ILE A 125 7.53 -7.19 14.77
N VAL A 126 8.47 -7.32 15.73
CA VAL A 126 9.21 -8.55 15.97
C VAL A 126 8.30 -9.69 16.42
N ALA A 127 7.36 -9.42 17.33
CA ALA A 127 6.39 -10.41 17.80
C ALA A 127 5.52 -10.93 16.65
N GLY A 128 4.96 -10.04 15.85
CA GLY A 128 4.11 -10.40 14.71
C GLY A 128 4.89 -11.15 13.63
N ALA A 129 6.06 -10.68 13.25
CA ALA A 129 6.91 -11.37 12.27
C ALA A 129 7.36 -12.75 12.76
N THR A 130 7.66 -12.90 14.06
CA THR A 130 8.01 -14.19 14.68
C THR A 130 6.83 -15.17 14.65
N GLU A 131 5.63 -14.72 15.01
CA GLU A 131 4.41 -15.54 14.98
C GLU A 131 4.12 -16.09 13.57
N ARG A 132 4.43 -15.28 12.54
CA ARG A 132 4.25 -15.65 11.13
C ARG A 132 5.45 -16.39 10.53
N GLY A 133 6.49 -16.67 11.32
CA GLY A 133 7.68 -17.41 10.89
C GLY A 133 8.61 -16.60 9.98
N GLY A 134 8.60 -15.27 10.10
CA GLY A 134 9.39 -14.36 9.27
C GLY A 134 10.56 -13.69 9.98
N TYR A 135 10.75 -13.94 11.27
CA TYR A 135 11.87 -13.43 12.04
C TYR A 135 12.43 -14.50 12.98
N TRP A 136 13.74 -14.71 12.92
CA TRP A 136 14.45 -15.75 13.67
C TRP A 136 15.52 -15.20 14.62
N GLY A 137 15.55 -13.92 14.84
CA GLY A 137 16.51 -13.22 15.69
C GLY A 137 17.30 -12.16 14.95
N GLU A 138 18.14 -11.45 15.70
CA GLU A 138 18.99 -10.39 15.16
C GLU A 138 19.96 -10.96 14.09
N VAL A 139 20.16 -10.17 13.04
CA VAL A 139 21.14 -10.43 12.00
C VAL A 139 22.19 -9.33 12.03
N GLY A 140 23.47 -9.69 11.97
CA GLY A 140 24.56 -8.70 11.93
C GLY A 140 25.85 -9.34 11.42
N TRP A 141 26.17 -9.11 10.16
CA TRP A 141 27.39 -9.61 9.54
C TRP A 141 27.84 -8.76 8.36
N CYS A 142 29.15 -8.78 8.09
CA CYS A 142 29.75 -8.31 6.84
C CYS A 142 30.55 -9.45 6.23
N ASP A 143 30.45 -9.64 4.91
CA ASP A 143 31.28 -10.57 4.14
C ASP A 143 31.29 -10.17 2.66
N ALA A 144 32.45 -10.35 2.02
CA ALA A 144 32.63 -10.19 0.58
C ALA A 144 32.01 -8.92 -0.03
N GLY A 145 32.14 -7.78 0.66
CA GLY A 145 31.63 -6.49 0.20
C GLY A 145 30.15 -6.23 0.51
N THR A 146 29.52 -7.06 1.31
CA THR A 146 28.12 -6.89 1.73
C THR A 146 28.01 -6.95 3.25
N CYS A 147 27.25 -6.02 3.82
CA CYS A 147 26.87 -6.04 5.23
C CYS A 147 25.35 -6.05 5.33
N ILE A 148 24.80 -6.93 6.18
CA ILE A 148 23.37 -7.01 6.48
C ILE A 148 23.18 -6.95 7.99
N PHE A 149 22.30 -6.07 8.43
CA PHE A 149 21.95 -5.92 9.83
C PHE A 149 20.44 -5.77 9.99
N GLU A 150 19.89 -6.50 10.96
CA GLU A 150 18.49 -6.38 11.39
C GLU A 150 18.42 -6.62 12.89
N PHE A 151 17.98 -5.62 13.65
CA PHE A 151 17.85 -5.75 15.11
C PHE A 151 16.86 -4.74 15.71
N PRO A 152 16.16 -5.11 16.79
CA PRO A 152 15.42 -4.18 17.64
C PRO A 152 16.37 -3.49 18.63
N ASP A 153 16.12 -2.21 18.90
CA ASP A 153 16.84 -1.45 19.92
C ASP A 153 15.95 -0.33 20.49
N GLY A 154 15.68 -0.36 21.81
CA GLY A 154 15.00 0.71 22.51
C GLY A 154 13.62 1.11 21.98
N GLY A 155 12.88 0.18 21.35
CA GLY A 155 11.55 0.43 20.78
C GLY A 155 11.55 0.78 19.29
N VAL A 156 12.71 0.90 18.63
CA VAL A 156 12.84 0.99 17.16
C VAL A 156 13.40 -0.32 16.61
N PHE A 157 13.01 -0.64 15.37
CA PHE A 157 13.62 -1.71 14.58
C PHE A 157 14.47 -1.07 13.49
N LEU A 158 15.75 -1.47 13.40
CA LEU A 158 16.67 -1.04 12.37
C LEU A 158 16.94 -2.20 11.40
N SER A 159 16.87 -1.93 10.10
CA SER A 159 17.36 -2.80 9.04
C SER A 159 18.35 -2.02 8.16
N ALA A 160 19.46 -2.65 7.81
CA ALA A 160 20.49 -2.06 6.96
C ALA A 160 21.06 -3.08 5.98
N SER A 161 21.22 -2.67 4.73
CA SER A 161 21.94 -3.35 3.68
C SER A 161 23.01 -2.41 3.13
N ILE A 162 24.28 -2.78 3.22
CA ILE A 162 25.40 -1.94 2.77
C ILE A 162 26.24 -2.77 1.81
N ARG A 163 26.49 -2.26 0.64
CA ARG A 163 27.35 -2.88 -0.36
C ARG A 163 28.52 -1.95 -0.73
N ASP A 164 29.72 -2.41 -0.45
CA ASP A 164 30.96 -1.78 -0.84
C ASP A 164 32.08 -2.84 -0.86
N THR A 165 32.81 -2.97 -1.95
CA THR A 165 33.87 -3.98 -2.12
C THR A 165 35.02 -3.84 -1.10
N ALA A 166 35.12 -2.71 -0.41
CA ALA A 166 36.11 -2.50 0.65
C ALA A 166 35.70 -3.13 1.99
N LEU A 167 34.43 -3.52 2.16
CA LEU A 167 33.94 -4.12 3.40
C LEU A 167 34.17 -5.63 3.42
N GLY A 168 34.48 -6.14 4.60
CA GLY A 168 34.66 -7.58 4.83
C GLY A 168 34.31 -7.97 6.26
N ALA A 169 34.50 -9.23 6.60
CA ALA A 169 34.15 -9.80 7.91
C ALA A 169 34.76 -9.02 9.11
N GLY A 170 35.93 -8.42 8.93
CA GLY A 170 36.58 -7.60 9.95
C GLY A 170 35.91 -6.26 10.23
N ASP A 171 34.96 -5.84 9.42
CA ASP A 171 34.24 -4.56 9.57
C ASP A 171 32.92 -4.71 10.34
N THR A 172 32.47 -5.95 10.62
CA THR A 172 31.18 -6.24 11.23
C THR A 172 30.93 -5.41 12.50
N ASP A 173 31.86 -5.41 13.43
CA ASP A 173 31.70 -4.69 14.71
C ASP A 173 31.65 -3.17 14.50
N ARG A 174 32.47 -2.63 13.59
CA ARG A 174 32.51 -1.20 13.27
C ARG A 174 31.21 -0.72 12.64
N VAL A 175 30.64 -1.51 11.71
CA VAL A 175 29.36 -1.20 11.09
C VAL A 175 28.23 -1.35 12.11
N ALA A 176 28.22 -2.42 12.91
CA ALA A 176 27.23 -2.62 13.97
C ALA A 176 27.20 -1.45 14.96
N GLU A 177 28.38 -0.95 15.36
CA GLU A 177 28.48 0.16 16.30
C GLU A 177 27.88 1.46 15.72
N ALA A 178 28.15 1.77 14.44
CA ALA A 178 27.57 2.91 13.74
C ALA A 178 26.03 2.82 13.69
N LEU A 179 25.50 1.67 13.27
CA LEU A 179 24.06 1.45 13.21
C LEU A 179 23.38 1.50 14.58
N ARG A 180 24.06 1.00 15.64
CA ARG A 180 23.55 1.10 17.02
C ARG A 180 23.52 2.54 17.55
N ARG A 181 24.43 3.42 17.12
CA ARG A 181 24.35 4.85 17.46
C ARG A 181 23.10 5.49 16.87
N LEU A 182 22.76 5.17 15.61
CA LEU A 182 21.53 5.66 14.96
C LEU A 182 20.28 5.15 15.69
N SER A 183 20.20 3.84 15.95
CA SER A 183 19.04 3.26 16.63
C SER A 183 18.87 3.80 18.06
N THR A 184 19.96 3.95 18.81
CA THR A 184 19.93 4.53 20.18
C THR A 184 19.46 6.00 20.13
N THR A 185 19.91 6.79 19.15
CA THR A 185 19.47 8.18 18.98
C THR A 185 17.98 8.25 18.63
N ALA A 186 17.51 7.38 17.72
CA ALA A 186 16.09 7.28 17.38
C ALA A 186 15.26 6.86 18.61
N ALA A 187 15.70 5.83 19.34
CA ALA A 187 15.01 5.34 20.52
C ALA A 187 14.88 6.41 21.63
N ALA A 188 15.91 7.25 21.81
CA ALA A 188 15.90 8.33 22.81
C ALA A 188 14.91 9.45 22.51
N SER A 189 14.43 9.57 21.26
CA SER A 189 13.54 10.63 20.80
C SER A 189 12.17 10.13 20.31
N ILE A 190 11.82 8.86 20.58
CA ILE A 190 10.53 8.28 20.16
C ILE A 190 9.36 9.11 20.67
N ARG A 191 8.44 9.40 19.75
CA ARG A 191 7.15 10.06 19.98
C ARG A 191 6.00 9.10 19.68
N GLU A 192 4.82 9.42 20.21
CA GLU A 192 3.60 8.70 19.90
C GLU A 192 3.26 8.87 18.39
N VAL A 193 2.92 7.77 17.75
CA VAL A 193 2.54 7.75 16.34
C VAL A 193 1.03 7.92 16.18
N THR A 194 0.63 8.90 15.40
CA THR A 194 -0.76 9.05 14.96
C THR A 194 -0.84 8.73 13.46
N TYR A 195 -1.54 7.66 13.13
CA TYR A 195 -1.76 7.29 11.72
C TYR A 195 -2.95 8.06 11.14
N VAL A 196 -2.82 8.46 9.88
CA VAL A 196 -3.95 8.99 9.11
C VAL A 196 -4.87 7.82 8.76
N ASP A 197 -6.16 7.99 9.04
CA ASP A 197 -7.18 7.00 8.73
C ASP A 197 -7.34 6.82 7.21
N SER A 198 -7.66 5.60 6.80
CA SER A 198 -7.94 5.26 5.42
C SER A 198 -8.89 4.05 5.36
N ASP A 199 -9.86 4.11 4.46
CA ASP A 199 -10.86 3.06 4.29
C ASP A 199 -10.29 1.76 3.70
N ILE A 200 -9.09 1.81 3.11
CA ILE A 200 -8.44 0.61 2.53
C ILE A 200 -7.48 -0.11 3.48
N VAL A 201 -7.31 0.38 4.72
CA VAL A 201 -6.47 -0.29 5.72
C VAL A 201 -6.95 -1.71 5.96
N GLY A 202 -6.09 -2.68 5.71
CA GLY A 202 -6.38 -4.10 5.96
C GLY A 202 -7.40 -4.75 5.03
N MET A 203 -7.90 -4.03 4.01
CA MET A 203 -8.87 -4.59 3.07
C MET A 203 -8.29 -5.76 2.28
N PRO A 204 -9.07 -6.84 2.06
CA PRO A 204 -8.61 -7.98 1.26
C PRO A 204 -8.49 -7.62 -0.23
N CYS A 205 -7.77 -8.43 -0.98
CA CYS A 205 -7.52 -8.21 -2.41
C CYS A 205 -8.80 -8.11 -3.25
N GLU A 206 -9.83 -8.86 -2.89
CA GLU A 206 -11.13 -8.86 -3.57
C GLU A 206 -11.84 -7.51 -3.47
N TYR A 207 -11.45 -6.68 -2.49
CA TYR A 207 -11.95 -5.32 -2.35
C TYR A 207 -11.43 -4.40 -3.47
N PHE A 208 -10.20 -4.61 -3.92
CA PHE A 208 -9.64 -3.90 -5.07
C PHE A 208 -10.19 -4.46 -6.38
N ILE A 209 -10.03 -5.77 -6.59
CA ILE A 209 -10.50 -6.47 -7.79
C ILE A 209 -10.59 -7.98 -7.52
N THR A 210 -11.66 -8.63 -8.00
CA THR A 210 -11.86 -10.07 -7.83
C THR A 210 -11.10 -10.88 -8.90
N LYS A 211 -10.85 -12.16 -8.61
CA LYS A 211 -10.27 -13.09 -9.60
C LYS A 211 -11.10 -13.19 -10.87
N GLU A 212 -12.42 -13.20 -10.74
CA GLU A 212 -13.36 -13.28 -11.85
C GLU A 212 -13.20 -12.06 -12.77
N ALA A 213 -13.10 -10.86 -12.20
CA ALA A 213 -12.90 -9.65 -12.99
C ALA A 213 -11.53 -9.64 -13.70
N VAL A 214 -10.48 -10.13 -13.05
CA VAL A 214 -9.16 -10.27 -13.71
C VAL A 214 -9.20 -11.33 -14.80
N ARG A 215 -9.83 -12.50 -14.56
CA ARG A 215 -10.01 -13.56 -15.54
C ARG A 215 -10.76 -13.05 -16.79
N ASP A 216 -11.83 -12.28 -16.60
CA ASP A 216 -12.66 -11.78 -17.70
C ASP A 216 -11.86 -10.80 -18.60
N ILE A 217 -10.89 -10.07 -18.06
CA ILE A 217 -9.99 -9.19 -18.82
C ILE A 217 -8.82 -9.98 -19.41
N ALA A 218 -8.22 -10.90 -18.66
CA ALA A 218 -7.07 -11.70 -19.11
C ALA A 218 -7.46 -12.79 -20.13
N GLY A 219 -8.73 -13.24 -20.11
CA GLY A 219 -9.23 -14.31 -20.99
C GLY A 219 -8.79 -15.71 -20.58
N GLU A 220 -8.22 -15.89 -19.40
CA GLU A 220 -7.68 -17.16 -18.89
C GLU A 220 -7.94 -17.31 -17.38
N ASP A 221 -7.90 -18.54 -16.90
CA ASP A 221 -8.06 -18.83 -15.48
C ASP A 221 -6.93 -18.24 -14.64
N VAL A 222 -7.30 -17.64 -13.52
CA VAL A 222 -6.43 -16.84 -12.66
C VAL A 222 -6.38 -17.40 -11.25
N SER A 223 -5.19 -17.51 -10.69
CA SER A 223 -4.91 -17.69 -9.27
C SER A 223 -4.54 -16.36 -8.62
N LEU A 224 -4.83 -16.22 -7.33
CA LEU A 224 -4.45 -15.06 -6.53
C LEU A 224 -3.45 -15.49 -5.45
N SER A 225 -2.31 -14.82 -5.40
CA SER A 225 -1.38 -14.85 -4.27
C SER A 225 -1.40 -13.50 -3.56
N THR A 226 -1.45 -13.55 -2.23
CA THR A 226 -1.45 -12.36 -1.37
C THR A 226 -0.20 -12.29 -0.49
N ARG A 227 0.86 -13.00 -0.88
CA ARG A 227 2.11 -13.05 -0.11
C ARG A 227 3.10 -12.03 -0.64
N PHE A 228 3.66 -11.28 0.28
CA PHE A 228 4.85 -10.44 0.06
C PHE A 228 6.07 -11.38 0.08
N ASP A 229 6.48 -11.92 -1.05
CA ASP A 229 7.62 -12.81 -1.27
C ASP A 229 8.24 -13.46 0.00
N GLY A 230 7.45 -14.30 0.65
CA GLY A 230 7.77 -14.81 1.98
C GLY A 230 7.21 -13.91 3.09
N TRP A 231 7.66 -14.13 4.30
CA TRP A 231 7.33 -13.30 5.45
C TRP A 231 8.62 -12.84 6.13
N GLY A 232 8.69 -11.60 6.50
CA GLY A 232 9.82 -10.98 7.16
C GLY A 232 9.41 -9.65 7.77
N ILE A 233 10.34 -8.92 8.31
CA ILE A 233 10.09 -7.58 8.86
C ILE A 233 9.43 -6.64 7.83
N PRO A 234 9.88 -6.57 6.56
CA PRO A 234 9.20 -5.74 5.56
C PRO A 234 7.73 -6.14 5.33
N ALA A 235 7.42 -7.44 5.30
CA ALA A 235 6.05 -7.90 5.15
C ALA A 235 5.18 -7.55 6.37
N GLU A 236 5.72 -7.69 7.57
CA GLU A 236 5.03 -7.28 8.82
C GLU A 236 4.72 -5.78 8.80
N ILE A 237 5.67 -4.94 8.41
CA ILE A 237 5.46 -3.50 8.34
C ILE A 237 4.43 -3.16 7.26
N TYR A 238 4.58 -3.70 6.05
CA TYR A 238 3.73 -3.36 4.91
C TYR A 238 2.30 -3.86 5.09
N GLU A 239 2.13 -5.14 5.42
CA GLU A 239 0.80 -5.76 5.45
C GLU A 239 0.07 -5.57 6.77
N VAL A 240 0.78 -5.55 7.90
CA VAL A 240 0.15 -5.50 9.23
C VAL A 240 0.18 -4.09 9.80
N VAL A 241 1.35 -3.47 9.94
CA VAL A 241 1.46 -2.12 10.52
C VAL A 241 0.75 -1.10 9.63
N ASN A 242 0.98 -1.13 8.33
CA ASN A 242 0.37 -0.18 7.38
C ASN A 242 -1.02 -0.60 6.90
N GLY A 243 -1.39 -1.87 7.05
CA GLY A 243 -2.61 -2.42 6.46
C GLY A 243 -2.62 -2.39 4.94
N SER A 244 -1.46 -2.28 4.32
CA SER A 244 -1.27 -2.32 2.86
C SER A 244 -1.53 -3.72 2.30
N ARG A 245 -1.68 -3.84 0.98
CA ARG A 245 -1.90 -5.13 0.31
C ARG A 245 -1.05 -5.29 -0.92
N ILE A 246 -0.69 -6.55 -1.16
CA ILE A 246 -0.16 -7.05 -2.41
C ILE A 246 -1.10 -8.12 -2.91
N CYS A 247 -1.63 -7.93 -4.11
CA CYS A 247 -2.54 -8.86 -4.76
C CYS A 247 -1.93 -9.26 -6.09
N TYR A 248 -1.43 -10.48 -6.17
CA TYR A 248 -0.71 -10.96 -7.33
C TYR A 248 -1.56 -11.99 -8.09
N PHE A 249 -2.05 -11.59 -9.25
CA PHE A 249 -2.88 -12.41 -10.12
C PHE A 249 -2.02 -13.03 -11.22
N MET A 250 -1.97 -14.35 -11.26
CA MET A 250 -1.16 -15.13 -12.18
C MET A 250 -1.98 -16.27 -12.79
N SER A 251 -1.43 -16.94 -13.82
CA SER A 251 -2.10 -18.10 -14.40
C SER A 251 -2.37 -19.17 -13.34
N ALA A 252 -3.53 -19.84 -13.43
CA ALA A 252 -3.88 -20.91 -12.52
C ALA A 252 -2.99 -22.15 -12.68
N GLU A 253 -2.37 -22.28 -13.85
CA GLU A 253 -1.43 -23.35 -14.17
C GLU A 253 0.02 -22.87 -13.97
N GLY A 254 0.85 -23.71 -13.39
CA GLY A 254 2.26 -23.44 -13.12
C GLY A 254 2.57 -23.20 -11.65
N ASN A 255 3.82 -22.94 -11.35
CA ASN A 255 4.31 -22.48 -10.06
C ASN A 255 4.78 -21.02 -10.15
N MET A 256 5.25 -20.43 -9.06
CA MET A 256 5.72 -19.04 -9.04
C MET A 256 6.76 -18.69 -10.11
N GLU A 257 7.56 -19.67 -10.55
CA GLU A 257 8.62 -19.47 -11.56
C GLU A 257 8.09 -19.56 -13.00
N THR A 258 7.02 -20.30 -13.22
CA THR A 258 6.49 -20.62 -14.56
C THR A 258 5.13 -20.00 -14.85
N ALA A 259 4.45 -19.49 -13.83
CA ALA A 259 3.16 -18.83 -13.98
C ALA A 259 3.30 -17.50 -14.74
N ARG A 260 2.36 -17.22 -15.63
CA ARG A 260 2.25 -15.91 -16.28
C ARG A 260 1.64 -14.91 -15.30
N SER A 261 2.24 -13.73 -15.20
CA SER A 261 1.71 -12.63 -14.41
C SER A 261 0.71 -11.82 -15.24
N TYR A 262 -0.50 -11.62 -14.73
CA TYR A 262 -1.50 -10.79 -15.39
C TYR A 262 -1.61 -9.41 -14.77
N LEU A 263 -1.73 -9.36 -13.45
CA LEU A 263 -1.90 -8.13 -12.72
C LEU A 263 -1.28 -8.26 -11.32
N MET A 264 -0.58 -7.23 -10.90
CA MET A 264 -0.28 -7.02 -9.48
C MET A 264 -0.94 -5.72 -9.04
N VAL A 265 -1.62 -5.76 -7.91
CA VAL A 265 -2.14 -4.57 -7.22
C VAL A 265 -1.36 -4.38 -5.94
N THR A 266 -0.80 -3.21 -5.75
CA THR A 266 -0.17 -2.80 -4.50
C THR A 266 -0.84 -1.53 -3.99
N SER A 267 -0.99 -1.39 -2.67
CA SER A 267 -1.64 -0.23 -2.07
C SER A 267 -0.78 0.41 -0.98
N LEU A 268 -0.94 1.70 -0.79
CA LEU A 268 -0.45 2.43 0.37
C LEU A 268 -1.60 3.25 0.94
N PRO A 269 -2.24 2.79 2.04
CA PRO A 269 -3.28 3.54 2.72
C PRO A 269 -2.77 4.92 3.16
N ALA A 270 -3.55 5.97 2.91
CA ALA A 270 -3.17 7.36 3.11
C ALA A 270 -1.82 7.73 2.44
N GLY A 271 -1.51 7.11 1.29
CA GLY A 271 -0.25 7.24 0.56
C GLY A 271 -0.26 8.30 -0.55
N ALA A 272 -1.27 9.15 -0.64
CA ALA A 272 -1.36 10.19 -1.68
C ALA A 272 -0.14 11.13 -1.71
N TRP A 273 0.49 11.42 -0.57
CA TRP A 273 1.73 12.17 -0.49
C TRP A 273 2.90 11.51 -1.24
N ALA A 274 2.95 10.18 -1.24
CA ALA A 274 3.97 9.41 -1.95
C ALA A 274 3.63 9.26 -3.44
N PHE A 275 2.33 9.24 -3.78
CA PHE A 275 1.87 9.32 -5.17
C PHE A 275 2.35 10.62 -5.83
N GLU A 276 2.32 11.77 -5.14
CA GLU A 276 2.77 13.05 -5.67
C GLU A 276 4.28 13.07 -6.03
N LYS A 277 5.06 12.12 -5.52
CA LYS A 277 6.48 11.93 -5.87
C LYS A 277 6.68 11.06 -7.12
N GLN A 278 5.61 10.46 -7.66
CA GLN A 278 5.72 9.55 -8.79
C GLN A 278 5.85 10.34 -10.12
N VAL A 279 6.58 9.75 -11.05
CA VAL A 279 6.79 10.31 -12.39
C VAL A 279 6.09 9.40 -13.40
N GLY A 280 5.30 10.01 -14.28
CA GLY A 280 4.57 9.31 -15.31
C GLY A 280 3.81 10.25 -16.23
N THR A 281 3.15 9.69 -17.22
CA THR A 281 2.22 10.42 -18.09
C THR A 281 0.85 10.46 -17.43
N ALA A 282 0.30 11.65 -17.23
CA ALA A 282 -1.06 11.79 -16.72
C ALA A 282 -2.07 11.15 -17.68
N VAL A 283 -2.97 10.35 -17.14
CA VAL A 283 -4.07 9.70 -17.88
C VAL A 283 -5.39 9.98 -17.16
N ASP A 284 -6.48 10.01 -17.91
CA ASP A 284 -7.82 10.22 -17.34
C ASP A 284 -8.45 8.85 -17.03
N ILE A 285 -8.72 8.63 -15.74
CA ILE A 285 -9.44 7.44 -15.25
C ILE A 285 -10.66 7.92 -14.46
N GLU A 286 -11.84 7.63 -14.99
CA GLU A 286 -13.10 8.07 -14.37
C GLU A 286 -13.22 7.62 -12.91
N GLY A 287 -13.39 8.58 -12.02
CA GLY A 287 -13.56 8.37 -10.57
C GLY A 287 -12.26 8.28 -9.77
N ALA A 288 -11.09 8.32 -10.39
CA ALA A 288 -9.82 8.58 -9.72
C ALA A 288 -9.57 10.09 -9.64
N ASP A 289 -8.96 10.57 -8.54
CA ASP A 289 -8.58 11.98 -8.39
C ASP A 289 -7.38 12.34 -9.27
N ALA A 290 -6.48 11.38 -9.47
CA ALA A 290 -5.36 11.47 -10.41
C ALA A 290 -4.90 10.08 -10.83
N ALA A 291 -4.32 9.97 -12.03
CA ALA A 291 -3.68 8.76 -12.50
C ALA A 291 -2.45 9.06 -13.34
N LEU A 292 -1.40 8.23 -13.17
CA LEU A 292 -0.13 8.32 -13.88
C LEU A 292 0.20 6.96 -14.51
N ALA A 293 0.45 6.95 -15.81
CA ALA A 293 0.97 5.78 -16.51
C ALA A 293 2.48 5.88 -16.67
N SER A 294 3.20 4.78 -16.44
CA SER A 294 4.63 4.70 -16.64
C SER A 294 5.06 3.28 -17.05
N GLU A 295 6.30 3.16 -17.52
CA GLU A 295 6.90 1.88 -17.89
C GLU A 295 8.03 1.57 -16.91
N GLY A 296 8.11 0.30 -16.51
CA GLY A 296 9.17 -0.22 -15.68
C GLY A 296 10.23 -0.97 -16.48
N GLN A 297 11.16 -1.57 -15.77
CA GLN A 297 12.14 -2.48 -16.37
C GLN A 297 11.45 -3.80 -16.78
N HIS A 298 12.05 -4.50 -17.74
CA HIS A 298 11.59 -5.84 -18.16
C HIS A 298 10.13 -5.92 -18.67
N GLY A 299 9.64 -4.86 -19.34
CA GLY A 299 8.30 -4.85 -19.94
C GLY A 299 7.15 -4.67 -18.94
N GLN A 300 7.46 -4.21 -17.75
CA GLN A 300 6.45 -3.83 -16.78
C GLN A 300 5.74 -2.54 -17.22
N ARG A 301 4.43 -2.49 -17.02
CA ARG A 301 3.62 -1.27 -17.17
C ARG A 301 2.94 -0.96 -15.86
N TYR A 302 3.00 0.28 -15.46
CA TYR A 302 2.42 0.78 -14.23
C TYR A 302 1.28 1.74 -14.52
N LEU A 303 0.25 1.67 -13.70
CA LEU A 303 -0.76 2.68 -13.56
C LEU A 303 -0.92 2.99 -12.08
N ASP A 304 -0.51 4.18 -11.69
CA ASP A 304 -0.70 4.70 -10.35
C ASP A 304 -2.03 5.44 -10.29
N LEU A 305 -2.85 5.14 -9.30
CA LEU A 305 -4.14 5.76 -9.03
C LEU A 305 -4.10 6.44 -7.67
N ARG A 306 -4.49 7.71 -7.61
CA ARG A 306 -4.84 8.39 -6.37
C ARG A 306 -6.37 8.40 -6.24
N ILE A 307 -6.87 7.87 -5.13
CA ILE A 307 -8.30 7.83 -4.79
C ILE A 307 -8.43 8.31 -3.35
N GLY A 308 -8.94 9.52 -3.16
CA GLY A 308 -8.92 10.19 -1.87
C GLY A 308 -7.48 10.41 -1.37
N LEU A 309 -7.20 9.87 -0.19
CA LEU A 309 -5.87 9.90 0.42
C LEU A 309 -5.01 8.68 0.05
N ASP A 310 -5.53 7.74 -0.71
CA ASP A 310 -4.89 6.46 -0.95
C ASP A 310 -4.14 6.41 -2.27
N TRP A 311 -3.05 5.64 -2.29
CA TRP A 311 -2.32 5.31 -3.50
C TRP A 311 -2.42 3.82 -3.82
N ILE A 312 -2.88 3.52 -5.02
CA ILE A 312 -2.96 2.16 -5.56
C ILE A 312 -2.14 2.09 -6.85
N ARG A 313 -1.27 1.11 -6.98
CA ARG A 313 -0.55 0.81 -8.21
C ARG A 313 -1.05 -0.48 -8.82
N LEU A 314 -1.41 -0.41 -10.08
CA LEU A 314 -1.68 -1.54 -10.95
C LEU A 314 -0.43 -1.79 -11.79
N MET A 315 0.09 -3.00 -11.77
CA MET A 315 1.24 -3.39 -12.57
C MET A 315 0.90 -4.61 -13.43
N THR A 316 1.24 -4.54 -14.70
CA THR A 316 1.13 -5.65 -15.65
C THR A 316 2.49 -5.98 -16.23
N TYR A 317 2.62 -7.19 -16.76
CA TYR A 317 3.86 -7.69 -17.33
C TYR A 317 3.67 -8.05 -18.80
N ASP A 318 4.71 -7.88 -19.61
CA ASP A 318 4.76 -8.46 -20.93
C ASP A 318 5.07 -9.96 -20.82
N ASN A 319 4.06 -10.77 -21.10
CA ASN A 319 4.16 -12.22 -21.04
C ASN A 319 4.47 -12.85 -22.42
N GLY A 320 5.01 -12.05 -23.36
CA GLY A 320 5.30 -12.51 -24.74
C GLY A 320 4.09 -12.48 -25.68
N SER A 321 2.89 -12.20 -25.16
CA SER A 321 1.68 -11.90 -25.95
C SER A 321 1.34 -10.40 -25.95
N GLY A 322 2.24 -9.58 -25.44
CA GLY A 322 2.05 -8.18 -25.12
C GLY A 322 1.55 -7.99 -23.70
N ALA A 323 2.11 -7.01 -22.97
CA ALA A 323 1.57 -6.65 -21.66
C ALA A 323 0.15 -6.14 -21.84
N ALA A 324 -0.78 -6.67 -21.03
CA ALA A 324 -2.10 -6.06 -20.92
C ALA A 324 -1.90 -4.60 -20.46
N ASP A 325 -2.68 -3.69 -20.98
CA ASP A 325 -2.69 -2.31 -20.50
C ASP A 325 -3.32 -2.29 -19.09
N PRO A 326 -2.62 -1.81 -18.05
CA PRO A 326 -3.16 -1.76 -16.70
C PRO A 326 -4.42 -0.89 -16.61
N THR A 327 -4.64 0.04 -17.55
CA THR A 327 -5.86 0.85 -17.62
C THR A 327 -7.13 0.01 -17.83
N ALA A 328 -7.02 -1.21 -18.37
CA ALA A 328 -8.16 -2.11 -18.51
C ALA A 328 -8.76 -2.56 -17.17
N TYR A 329 -7.96 -2.60 -16.11
CA TYR A 329 -8.37 -3.02 -14.77
C TYR A 329 -8.86 -1.84 -13.91
N ALA A 330 -8.41 -0.62 -14.21
CA ALA A 330 -8.65 0.58 -13.42
C ALA A 330 -10.15 0.89 -13.16
N PRO A 331 -11.06 0.81 -14.15
CA PRO A 331 -12.48 1.12 -13.90
C PRO A 331 -13.11 0.21 -12.84
N THR A 332 -12.68 -1.04 -12.75
CA THR A 332 -13.17 -1.96 -11.72
C THR A 332 -12.61 -1.61 -10.35
N VAL A 333 -11.32 -1.35 -10.25
CA VAL A 333 -10.66 -0.96 -9.00
C VAL A 333 -11.26 0.36 -8.46
N VAL A 334 -11.34 1.39 -9.29
CA VAL A 334 -11.91 2.69 -8.91
C VAL A 334 -13.35 2.56 -8.45
N ARG A 335 -14.19 1.84 -9.21
CA ARG A 335 -15.59 1.61 -8.83
C ARG A 335 -15.72 0.92 -7.48
N ASN A 336 -14.90 -0.09 -7.20
CA ASN A 336 -14.92 -0.82 -5.95
C ASN A 336 -14.53 0.08 -4.77
N LEU A 337 -13.53 0.92 -4.94
CA LEU A 337 -13.04 1.82 -3.88
C LEU A 337 -13.96 3.03 -3.64
N THR A 338 -14.65 3.53 -4.67
CA THR A 338 -15.49 4.74 -4.55
C THR A 338 -16.94 4.45 -4.18
N LYS A 339 -17.48 3.27 -4.52
CA LYS A 339 -18.89 2.92 -4.28
C LYS A 339 -19.12 2.04 -3.06
N GLY A 340 -18.04 1.62 -2.41
CA GLY A 340 -18.07 0.59 -1.36
C GLY A 340 -18.47 -0.77 -1.95
N VAL A 341 -17.63 -1.76 -1.85
CA VAL A 341 -18.00 -3.13 -2.21
C VAL A 341 -18.92 -3.64 -1.09
N THR A 342 -20.17 -3.97 -1.41
CA THR A 342 -20.85 -4.99 -0.64
C THR A 342 -20.01 -6.25 -0.79
N ALA A 343 -19.34 -6.67 0.31
CA ALA A 343 -18.57 -7.90 0.31
C ALA A 343 -19.46 -9.02 -0.27
N PRO A 344 -18.92 -9.88 -1.14
CA PRO A 344 -19.65 -11.08 -1.52
C PRO A 344 -19.93 -11.91 -0.25
N GLU A 345 -21.20 -12.26 -0.05
CA GLU A 345 -21.66 -13.15 1.04
C GLU A 345 -21.02 -14.55 0.94
#